data_a172eb64bd8de29a0eb3dab25cb46fb1
#
_entry.id   a172eb64bd8de29a0eb3dab25cb46fb1
#
_cell.length_a   1.000
_cell.length_b   1.000
_cell.length_c   1.000
_cell.angle_alpha   90.00
_cell.angle_beta   90.00
_cell.angle_gamma   90.00
#
_symmetry.space_group_name_H-M   'P 1'
#
loop_
_entity.id
_entity.type
_entity.pdbx_description
1 polymer ?
#
loop_
_entity_poly.entity_id
_entity_poly.type
_entity_poly.pdbx_seq_one_letter_code
_entity_poly.pdbx_strand_id
1 'polypeptide(L)'
;FSDNNEEALKETLIKFWEARNERNYETIFFYESKIGAITGSSSENHFYMDPPPDFKSVLDYYSKVESNVTPSNIKIIKLSDTVYLTLYYLSGSYKYSNGKVNNNYQARVSNIWLFEDEGFKLYYKNFSNLRNDLKPMDIIAYPMD
;
A
#
# COMPACT_ATOMS: atom_id res chain seq x y z
N PHE A 1 -25.32 -5.51 8.24
CA PHE A 1 -25.03 -5.80 6.85
C PHE A 1 -23.55 -5.66 6.60
N SER A 2 -22.82 -6.75 6.75
CA SER A 2 -21.39 -6.68 6.51
C SER A 2 -21.18 -6.40 5.01
N ASP A 3 -20.32 -5.47 4.74
CA ASP A 3 -19.94 -5.17 3.38
C ASP A 3 -18.94 -6.24 2.93
N ASN A 4 -19.38 -7.20 2.12
CA ASN A 4 -18.52 -8.24 1.58
C ASN A 4 -17.34 -7.65 0.81
N ASN A 5 -17.52 -6.47 0.23
CA ASN A 5 -16.43 -5.80 -0.48
C ASN A 5 -15.35 -5.28 0.48
N GLU A 6 -15.72 -4.87 1.68
CA GLU A 6 -14.71 -4.44 2.67
C GLU A 6 -13.84 -5.61 3.10
N GLU A 7 -14.44 -6.79 3.37
CA GLU A 7 -13.67 -7.98 3.69
C GLU A 7 -12.79 -8.43 2.52
N ALA A 8 -13.34 -8.40 1.31
CA ALA A 8 -12.58 -8.74 0.11
C ALA A 8 -11.40 -7.77 -0.11
N LEU A 9 -11.60 -6.49 0.14
CA LEU A 9 -10.53 -5.50 0.03
C LEU A 9 -9.45 -5.73 1.10
N LYS A 10 -9.84 -6.03 2.32
CA LYS A 10 -8.89 -6.34 3.39
C LYS A 10 -8.02 -7.53 3.00
N GLU A 11 -8.62 -8.59 2.48
CA GLU A 11 -7.87 -9.74 1.99
C GLU A 11 -6.94 -9.37 0.83
N THR A 12 -7.42 -8.54 -0.10
CA THR A 12 -6.61 -8.07 -1.22
C THR A 12 -5.40 -7.28 -0.73
N LEU A 13 -5.60 -6.39 0.23
CA LEU A 13 -4.51 -5.59 0.80
C LEU A 13 -3.45 -6.48 1.45
N ILE A 14 -3.87 -7.48 2.20
CA ILE A 14 -2.94 -8.42 2.84
C ILE A 14 -2.19 -9.22 1.79
N LYS A 15 -2.88 -9.72 0.77
CA LYS A 15 -2.26 -10.47 -0.33
C LYS A 15 -1.30 -9.62 -1.14
N PHE A 16 -1.61 -8.34 -1.32
CA PHE A 16 -0.72 -7.42 -2.00
C PHE A 16 0.63 -7.33 -1.27
N TRP A 17 0.60 -7.15 0.05
CA TRP A 17 1.85 -7.05 0.81
C TRP A 17 2.57 -8.38 0.91
N GLU A 18 1.86 -9.49 0.99
CA GLU A 18 2.49 -10.81 0.88
C GLU A 18 3.22 -10.96 -0.46
N ALA A 19 2.58 -10.56 -1.56
CA ALA A 19 3.18 -10.59 -2.89
C ALA A 19 4.42 -9.70 -2.97
N ARG A 20 4.37 -8.51 -2.35
CA ARG A 20 5.52 -7.60 -2.30
C ARG A 20 6.68 -8.25 -1.54
N ASN A 21 6.39 -8.85 -0.39
CA ASN A 21 7.40 -9.51 0.43
C ASN A 21 8.01 -10.74 -0.25
N GLU A 22 7.20 -11.49 -0.97
CA GLU A 22 7.62 -12.70 -1.68
C GLU A 22 8.20 -12.39 -3.07
N ARG A 23 8.13 -11.15 -3.50
CA ARG A 23 8.56 -10.72 -4.84
C ARG A 23 7.80 -11.45 -5.94
N ASN A 24 6.51 -11.66 -5.71
CA ASN A 24 5.61 -12.25 -6.69
C ASN A 24 5.12 -11.15 -7.64
N TYR A 25 5.92 -10.90 -8.68
CA TYR A 25 5.69 -9.76 -9.57
C TYR A 25 4.40 -9.88 -10.39
N GLU A 26 4.00 -11.09 -10.74
CA GLU A 26 2.74 -11.29 -11.46
C GLU A 26 1.55 -10.88 -10.63
N THR A 27 1.55 -11.24 -9.34
CA THR A 27 0.48 -10.86 -8.42
C THR A 27 0.49 -9.35 -8.16
N ILE A 28 1.68 -8.75 -7.99
CA ILE A 28 1.80 -7.30 -7.83
C ILE A 28 1.19 -6.61 -9.06
N PHE A 29 1.56 -7.04 -10.25
CA PHE A 29 1.05 -6.47 -11.50
C PHE A 29 -0.47 -6.62 -11.60
N PHE A 30 -1.00 -7.76 -11.16
CA PHE A 30 -2.45 -8.00 -11.17
C PHE A 30 -3.20 -6.96 -10.35
N TYR A 31 -2.63 -6.50 -9.23
CA TYR A 31 -3.28 -5.51 -8.36
C TYR A 31 -3.07 -4.06 -8.79
N GLU A 32 -2.27 -3.79 -9.81
CA GLU A 32 -2.08 -2.42 -10.30
C GLU A 32 -3.30 -1.96 -11.10
N SER A 33 -3.67 -0.68 -10.92
CA SER A 33 -4.78 -0.11 -11.68
C SER A 33 -4.42 0.09 -13.14
N LYS A 34 -5.37 -0.15 -14.02
CA LYS A 34 -5.20 0.02 -15.47
C LYS A 34 -5.05 1.49 -15.88
N ILE A 35 -5.45 2.42 -15.05
CA ILE A 35 -5.37 3.85 -15.37
C ILE A 35 -4.10 4.51 -14.87
N GLY A 36 -3.22 3.73 -14.25
CA GLY A 36 -1.98 4.26 -13.68
C GLY A 36 -2.02 4.34 -12.18
N ALA A 37 -1.05 5.03 -11.61
CA ALA A 37 -0.93 5.12 -10.17
C ALA A 37 -0.35 6.46 -9.74
N ILE A 38 -0.63 6.84 -8.49
CA ILE A 38 -0.02 7.98 -7.82
C ILE A 38 0.69 7.43 -6.58
N THR A 39 1.97 7.77 -6.42
CA THR A 39 2.77 7.26 -5.31
C THR A 39 3.49 8.39 -4.59
N GLY A 40 3.34 8.44 -3.27
CA GLY A 40 4.17 9.24 -2.39
C GLY A 40 5.06 8.31 -1.58
N SER A 41 6.36 8.39 -1.80
CA SER A 41 7.33 7.54 -1.10
C SER A 41 7.76 8.18 0.21
N SER A 42 8.02 7.36 1.22
CA SER A 42 8.55 7.83 2.51
C SER A 42 9.98 8.36 2.42
N SER A 43 10.67 8.10 1.32
CA SER A 43 12.04 8.57 1.10
C SER A 43 12.15 9.78 0.17
N GLU A 44 11.02 10.32 -0.30
CA GLU A 44 10.98 11.39 -1.28
C GLU A 44 10.04 12.50 -0.83
N ASN A 45 10.24 13.71 -1.38
CA ASN A 45 9.43 14.87 -1.00
C ASN A 45 8.31 15.18 -2.00
N HIS A 46 8.14 14.37 -3.02
CA HIS A 46 7.16 14.64 -4.08
C HIS A 46 6.37 13.40 -4.43
N PHE A 47 5.27 13.59 -5.14
CA PHE A 47 4.49 12.50 -5.68
C PHE A 47 4.99 12.14 -7.07
N TYR A 48 4.90 10.86 -7.38
CA TYR A 48 5.04 10.35 -8.73
C TYR A 48 3.67 10.07 -9.31
N MET A 49 3.46 10.44 -10.57
CA MET A 49 2.27 10.04 -11.33
C MET A 49 2.74 9.09 -12.43
N ASP A 50 2.41 7.84 -12.27
CA ASP A 50 2.85 6.78 -13.19
C ASP A 50 1.78 6.49 -14.22
N PRO A 51 2.18 6.26 -15.49
CA PRO A 51 1.23 5.82 -16.51
C PRO A 51 0.75 4.39 -16.21
N PRO A 52 -0.26 3.91 -16.93
CA PRO A 52 -0.68 2.52 -16.78
C PRO A 52 0.53 1.58 -16.89
N PRO A 53 0.72 0.68 -15.92
CA PRO A 53 1.91 -0.15 -15.88
C PRO A 53 1.85 -1.28 -16.90
N ASP A 54 3.03 -1.72 -17.34
CA ASP A 54 3.19 -3.02 -17.97
C ASP A 54 3.99 -3.94 -17.04
N PHE A 55 4.04 -5.21 -17.34
CA PHE A 55 4.72 -6.17 -16.48
C PHE A 55 6.22 -5.87 -16.35
N LYS A 56 6.83 -5.42 -17.42
CA LYS A 56 8.27 -5.11 -17.40
C LYS A 56 8.58 -3.98 -16.43
N SER A 57 7.76 -2.92 -16.41
CA SER A 57 7.99 -1.80 -15.49
C SER A 57 7.77 -2.21 -14.04
N VAL A 58 6.81 -3.08 -13.77
CA VAL A 58 6.60 -3.64 -12.43
C VAL A 58 7.82 -4.46 -12.00
N LEU A 59 8.30 -5.34 -12.88
CA LEU A 59 9.48 -6.15 -12.61
C LEU A 59 10.71 -5.28 -12.34
N ASP A 60 10.97 -4.29 -13.20
CA ASP A 60 12.12 -3.41 -13.06
C ASP A 60 12.08 -2.61 -11.76
N TYR A 61 10.90 -2.12 -11.39
CA TYR A 61 10.76 -1.30 -10.19
C TYR A 61 10.90 -2.12 -8.91
N TYR A 62 10.14 -3.21 -8.79
CA TYR A 62 10.09 -3.97 -7.54
C TYR A 62 11.25 -4.94 -7.34
N SER A 63 11.98 -5.28 -8.41
CA SER A 63 13.18 -6.11 -8.27
C SER A 63 14.32 -5.40 -7.52
N LYS A 64 14.26 -4.08 -7.41
CA LYS A 64 15.29 -3.28 -6.76
C LYS A 64 15.10 -3.17 -5.25
N VAL A 65 14.00 -3.67 -4.71
CA VAL A 65 13.65 -3.49 -3.31
C VAL A 65 13.21 -4.83 -2.74
N GLU A 66 13.81 -5.22 -1.62
CA GLU A 66 13.34 -6.35 -0.83
C GLU A 66 12.55 -5.80 0.36
N SER A 67 11.31 -6.23 0.51
CA SER A 67 10.49 -5.85 1.63
C SER A 67 10.17 -7.08 2.49
N ASN A 68 10.06 -6.85 3.78
CA ASN A 68 9.53 -7.82 4.72
C ASN A 68 8.72 -7.03 5.74
N VAL A 69 7.50 -6.67 5.36
CA VAL A 69 6.66 -5.75 6.11
C VAL A 69 5.27 -6.33 6.31
N THR A 70 4.62 -5.92 7.38
CA THR A 70 3.29 -6.40 7.74
C THR A 70 2.36 -5.22 7.99
N PRO A 71 1.18 -5.20 7.35
CA PRO A 71 0.17 -4.19 7.65
C PRO A 71 -0.53 -4.50 8.96
N SER A 72 -0.91 -3.45 9.69
CA SER A 72 -1.67 -3.57 10.93
C SER A 72 -2.66 -2.42 11.07
N ASN A 73 -3.67 -2.61 11.92
CA ASN A 73 -4.67 -1.59 12.23
C ASN A 73 -5.38 -1.07 10.97
N ILE A 74 -5.81 -2.01 10.12
CA ILE A 74 -6.39 -1.68 8.82
C ILE A 74 -7.78 -1.08 8.99
N LYS A 75 -7.98 0.12 8.44
CA LYS A 75 -9.26 0.80 8.38
C LYS A 75 -9.67 0.94 6.91
N ILE A 76 -10.89 0.54 6.60
CA ILE A 76 -11.44 0.61 5.25
C ILE A 76 -12.59 1.60 5.23
N ILE A 77 -12.57 2.53 4.29
CA ILE A 77 -13.57 3.56 4.14
C ILE A 77 -14.08 3.53 2.69
N LYS A 78 -15.36 3.22 2.54
CA LYS A 78 -16.01 3.22 1.22
C LYS A 78 -16.34 4.67 0.85
N LEU A 79 -15.77 5.14 -0.25
CA LEU A 79 -16.02 6.50 -0.75
C LEU A 79 -17.12 6.53 -1.80
N SER A 80 -17.24 5.46 -2.58
CA SER A 80 -18.31 5.25 -3.55
C SER A 80 -18.43 3.76 -3.83
N ASP A 81 -19.30 3.36 -4.72
CA ASP A 81 -19.46 1.94 -5.06
C ASP A 81 -18.19 1.33 -5.68
N THR A 82 -17.32 2.17 -6.24
CA THR A 82 -16.12 1.70 -6.93
C THR A 82 -14.82 2.28 -6.38
N VAL A 83 -14.87 3.10 -5.33
CA VAL A 83 -13.68 3.76 -4.79
C VAL A 83 -13.62 3.56 -3.28
N TYR A 84 -12.50 3.04 -2.81
CA TYR A 84 -12.27 2.76 -1.39
C TYR A 84 -10.94 3.37 -0.94
N LEU A 85 -10.94 3.90 0.27
CA LEU A 85 -9.74 4.37 0.96
C LEU A 85 -9.36 3.37 2.04
N THR A 86 -8.08 3.01 2.12
CA THR A 86 -7.57 2.23 3.24
C THR A 86 -6.50 2.99 3.98
N LEU A 87 -6.54 2.89 5.30
CA LEU A 87 -5.54 3.48 6.20
C LEU A 87 -4.99 2.36 7.06
N TYR A 88 -3.68 2.31 7.21
CA TYR A 88 -3.05 1.28 8.06
C TYR A 88 -1.62 1.68 8.40
N TYR A 89 -1.03 0.91 9.28
CA TYR A 89 0.38 1.03 9.60
C TYR A 89 1.14 -0.13 8.97
N LEU A 90 2.37 0.14 8.56
CA LEU A 90 3.23 -0.85 7.93
C LEU A 90 4.54 -0.88 8.72
N SER A 91 4.95 -2.07 9.14
CA SER A 91 6.16 -2.22 9.94
C SER A 91 6.96 -3.43 9.47
N GLY A 92 8.28 -3.34 9.62
CA GLY A 92 9.18 -4.42 9.26
C GLY A 92 10.51 -3.91 8.76
N SER A 93 10.99 -4.46 7.65
CA SER A 93 12.29 -4.10 7.11
C SER A 93 12.24 -3.91 5.59
N TYR A 94 13.15 -3.07 5.12
CA TYR A 94 13.41 -2.86 3.69
C TYR A 94 14.91 -2.96 3.43
N LYS A 95 15.24 -3.58 2.30
CA LYS A 95 16.59 -3.57 1.76
C LYS A 95 16.55 -2.98 0.35
N TYR A 96 17.34 -1.94 0.13
CA TYR A 96 17.36 -1.21 -1.13
C TYR A 96 18.50 -1.69 -2.01
N SER A 97 18.40 -1.43 -3.32
CA SER A 97 19.38 -1.86 -4.31
C SER A 97 20.80 -1.34 -4.05
N ASN A 98 20.92 -0.20 -3.35
CA ASN A 98 22.21 0.36 -2.99
C ASN A 98 22.85 -0.29 -1.74
N GLY A 99 22.23 -1.35 -1.22
CA GLY A 99 22.71 -2.07 -0.04
C GLY A 99 22.24 -1.49 1.29
N LYS A 100 21.56 -0.35 1.28
CA LYS A 100 21.01 0.21 2.51
C LYS A 100 19.89 -0.69 3.04
N VAL A 101 19.87 -0.87 4.36
CA VAL A 101 18.87 -1.68 5.05
C VAL A 101 18.22 -0.83 6.13
N ASN A 102 16.90 -0.85 6.17
CA ASN A 102 16.14 -0.28 7.28
C ASN A 102 15.42 -1.42 8.00
N ASN A 103 15.94 -1.82 9.15
CA ASN A 103 15.40 -2.92 9.96
C ASN A 103 14.28 -2.46 10.91
N ASN A 104 13.99 -1.18 10.94
CA ASN A 104 12.94 -0.63 11.79
C ASN A 104 12.03 0.29 10.97
N TYR A 105 11.58 -0.21 9.84
CA TYR A 105 10.68 0.54 8.98
C TYR A 105 9.31 0.62 9.63
N GLN A 106 8.80 1.85 9.78
CA GLN A 106 7.47 2.09 10.30
C GLN A 106 6.86 3.27 9.54
N ALA A 107 5.68 3.06 9.00
CA ALA A 107 5.02 4.08 8.20
C ALA A 107 3.52 4.06 8.40
N ARG A 108 2.90 5.24 8.24
CA ARG A 108 1.47 5.34 8.00
C ARG A 108 1.26 5.24 6.51
N VAL A 109 0.28 4.45 6.10
CA VAL A 109 -0.02 4.24 4.69
C VAL A 109 -1.47 4.61 4.42
N SER A 110 -1.68 5.35 3.34
CA SER A 110 -3.00 5.54 2.77
C SER A 110 -3.00 5.03 1.34
N ASN A 111 -4.06 4.33 0.98
CA ASN A 111 -4.25 3.83 -0.38
C ASN A 111 -5.63 4.19 -0.88
N ILE A 112 -5.75 4.37 -2.18
CA ILE A 112 -7.04 4.37 -2.86
C ILE A 112 -7.06 3.16 -3.77
N TRP A 113 -8.12 2.37 -3.61
CA TRP A 113 -8.38 1.18 -4.42
C TRP A 113 -9.59 1.44 -5.29
N LEU A 114 -9.47 1.08 -6.56
CA LEU A 114 -10.58 1.17 -7.51
C LEU A 114 -11.13 -0.24 -7.73
N PHE A 115 -12.44 -0.37 -7.66
CA PHE A 115 -13.09 -1.64 -7.98
C PHE A 115 -13.30 -1.69 -9.49
N GLU A 116 -12.42 -2.41 -10.16
CA GLU A 116 -12.43 -2.61 -11.61
C GLU A 116 -12.96 -4.00 -11.94
N ASP A 117 -13.02 -4.36 -13.23
CA ASP A 117 -13.65 -5.60 -13.70
C ASP A 117 -13.14 -6.86 -13.01
N GLU A 118 -11.86 -6.91 -12.66
CA GLU A 118 -11.22 -8.07 -12.07
C GLU A 118 -11.02 -7.96 -10.56
N GLY A 119 -11.66 -6.98 -9.92
CA GLY A 119 -11.55 -6.77 -8.49
C GLY A 119 -10.87 -5.45 -8.13
N PHE A 120 -10.33 -5.39 -6.93
CA PHE A 120 -9.72 -4.16 -6.46
C PHE A 120 -8.34 -3.96 -7.07
N LYS A 121 -8.10 -2.73 -7.52
CA LYS A 121 -6.80 -2.32 -8.11
C LYS A 121 -6.28 -1.11 -7.36
N LEU A 122 -4.99 -1.13 -7.11
CA LEU A 122 -4.32 -0.08 -6.33
C LEU A 122 -4.00 1.11 -7.24
N TYR A 123 -4.59 2.26 -6.92
CA TYR A 123 -4.42 3.47 -7.69
C TYR A 123 -3.53 4.50 -7.00
N TYR A 124 -3.62 4.60 -5.68
CA TYR A 124 -2.89 5.61 -4.91
C TYR A 124 -2.23 4.97 -3.69
N LYS A 125 -0.96 5.28 -3.49
CA LYS A 125 -0.17 4.86 -2.33
C LYS A 125 0.56 6.06 -1.77
N ASN A 126 0.43 6.29 -0.49
CA ASN A 126 1.24 7.30 0.17
C ASN A 126 1.79 6.74 1.47
N PHE A 127 3.10 6.86 1.65
CA PHE A 127 3.82 6.34 2.80
C PHE A 127 4.45 7.50 3.56
N SER A 128 4.16 7.60 4.85
CA SER A 128 4.76 8.61 5.73
C SER A 128 5.46 7.92 6.88
N ASN A 129 6.75 8.19 7.04
CA ASN A 129 7.52 7.61 8.14
C ASN A 129 6.94 8.04 9.48
N LEU A 130 6.87 7.09 10.41
CA LEU A 130 6.51 7.40 11.79
C LEU A 130 7.73 7.95 12.52
N ARG A 131 7.46 8.77 13.52
CA ARG A 131 8.51 9.27 14.42
C ARG A 131 8.97 8.13 15.32
N ASN A 132 10.28 8.02 15.52
CA ASN A 132 10.86 6.97 16.36
C ASN A 132 10.50 7.11 17.83
N ASP A 133 10.18 8.32 18.28
CA ASP A 133 9.82 8.60 19.67
C ASP A 133 8.33 8.41 19.97
N LEU A 134 7.53 8.03 18.95
CA LEU A 134 6.11 7.77 19.11
C LEU A 134 5.80 6.32 18.74
N LYS A 135 4.86 5.73 19.46
CA LYS A 135 4.38 4.38 19.14
C LYS A 135 3.23 4.47 18.17
N PRO A 136 3.14 3.55 17.19
CA PRO A 136 1.94 3.43 16.39
C PRO A 136 0.74 3.16 17.29
N MET A 137 -0.34 3.87 17.01
CA MET A 137 -1.60 3.71 17.72
C MET A 137 -2.68 3.33 16.71
N ASP A 138 -3.79 2.84 17.21
CA ASP A 138 -4.93 2.60 16.34
C ASP A 138 -5.42 3.92 15.75
N ILE A 139 -6.19 3.81 14.67
CA ILE A 139 -6.78 4.97 14.02
C ILE A 139 -7.85 5.54 14.95
N ILE A 140 -7.67 6.81 15.33
CA ILE A 140 -8.45 7.43 16.35
C ILE A 140 -9.40 8.46 15.73
N ALA A 141 -10.67 8.41 16.11
CA ALA A 141 -11.60 9.46 15.75
C ALA A 141 -11.19 10.76 16.46
N TYR A 142 -11.21 11.86 15.73
CA TYR A 142 -10.89 13.16 16.32
C TYR A 142 -11.93 13.49 17.39
N PRO A 143 -11.50 13.94 18.58
CA PRO A 143 -12.46 14.24 19.62
C PRO A 143 -13.38 15.39 19.22
N MET A 144 -14.67 15.18 19.44
CA MET A 144 -15.72 16.18 19.21
C MET A 144 -16.12 16.73 20.54
N ASP A 145 -15.92 17.99 20.74
CA ASP A 145 -16.32 18.68 21.98
C ASP A 145 -17.82 18.94 22.02
#